data_cd4dacfcfec89258fbf7e8f2a0d531bb
#
_entry.id   cd4dacfcfec89258fbf7e8f2a0d531bb
#
_cell.length_a   1.000
_cell.length_b   1.000
_cell.length_c   1.000
_cell.angle_alpha   90.00
_cell.angle_beta   90.00
_cell.angle_gamma   90.00
#
_symmetry.space_group_name_H-M   'P 1'
#
loop_
_entity.id
_entity.type
_entity.pdbx_description
1 polymer ?
#
loop_
_entity_poly.entity_id
_entity_poly.type
_entity_poly.pdbx_seq_one_letter_code
_entity_poly.pdbx_strand_id
1 'polypeptide(L)'
;WECLAKPGKRMQPGTKVSFGDGTLTAVVDETMEDGNKYVTFYYDTETLYEKLDEFGKMPLPPYITKQLEDQSQYQTVYAKELGSAAAPTAGLHFTPELMDTIRAKGVGIAEVTLHVGLGTFRPVMEDEIADHKMHSEWYSISEETAQRIRETKAAGHRVIAVGTTSCRTLEAVAAKYGEIKACSGNTSIFLYPGVKFNCIDGLITNFHLPESTLIMLVSALYGYEKTMAAYKVAVEKRYRFFSFGDAMFIRGGNDPEDKK
;
A
#
# COMPACT_ATOMS: atom_id res chain seq x y z
N TRP A 1 17.92 10.61 7.55
CA TRP A 1 16.74 9.78 7.31
C TRP A 1 15.65 10.04 8.35
N GLU A 2 14.40 10.04 7.89
CA GLU A 2 13.24 10.03 8.78
C GLU A 2 12.91 8.59 9.16
N CYS A 3 12.84 8.30 10.46
CA CYS A 3 12.71 6.96 10.99
C CYS A 3 11.67 6.86 12.11
N LEU A 4 10.98 5.74 12.19
CA LEU A 4 10.32 5.29 13.41
C LEU A 4 11.34 4.62 14.31
N ALA A 5 11.45 5.05 15.57
CA ALA A 5 12.40 4.47 16.53
C ALA A 5 11.68 3.88 17.74
N LYS A 6 12.05 2.65 18.14
CA LYS A 6 11.47 1.96 19.28
C LYS A 6 12.57 1.41 20.19
N PRO A 7 12.54 1.66 21.50
CA PRO A 7 11.56 2.47 22.26
C PRO A 7 11.83 3.98 22.14
N GLY A 8 10.80 4.75 21.70
CA GLY A 8 10.94 6.18 21.42
C GLY A 8 11.48 7.03 22.59
N LYS A 9 11.18 6.64 23.82
CA LYS A 9 11.66 7.34 25.03
C LYS A 9 13.18 7.29 25.21
N ARG A 10 13.86 6.27 24.68
CA ARG A 10 15.33 6.13 24.75
C ARG A 10 16.04 6.77 23.56
N MET A 11 15.34 6.98 22.45
CA MET A 11 15.86 7.59 21.23
C MET A 11 15.71 9.09 21.23
N GLN A 12 16.46 9.77 22.13
CA GLN A 12 16.47 11.22 22.23
C GLN A 12 17.57 11.81 21.33
N PRO A 13 17.48 13.10 20.94
CA PRO A 13 18.54 13.79 20.23
C PRO A 13 19.92 13.58 20.90
N GLY A 14 20.93 13.26 20.11
CA GLY A 14 22.27 12.90 20.55
C GLY A 14 22.46 11.42 20.89
N THR A 15 21.43 10.60 20.92
CA THR A 15 21.55 9.16 21.16
C THR A 15 22.28 8.50 19.98
N LYS A 16 23.37 7.78 20.30
CA LYS A 16 24.12 6.98 19.32
C LYS A 16 23.65 5.52 19.37
N VAL A 17 23.35 4.96 18.21
CA VAL A 17 22.96 3.55 18.02
C VAL A 17 24.01 2.86 17.18
N SER A 18 24.37 1.63 17.54
CA SER A 18 25.29 0.78 16.78
C SER A 18 24.55 -0.47 16.33
N PHE A 19 24.78 -0.88 15.08
CA PHE A 19 24.19 -2.07 14.47
C PHE A 19 25.26 -3.13 14.20
N GLY A 20 24.89 -4.39 14.33
CA GLY A 20 25.76 -5.52 14.03
C GLY A 20 27.11 -5.43 14.76
N ASP A 21 28.17 -5.46 14.00
CA ASP A 21 29.57 -5.37 14.46
C ASP A 21 30.05 -3.93 14.73
N GLY A 22 29.20 -2.93 14.52
CA GLY A 22 29.52 -1.51 14.72
C GLY A 22 29.97 -0.77 13.45
N THR A 23 30.04 -1.42 12.31
CA THR A 23 30.37 -0.79 11.02
C THR A 23 29.22 0.11 10.48
N LEU A 24 28.00 -0.09 10.99
CA LEU A 24 26.88 0.83 10.81
C LEU A 24 26.54 1.46 12.15
N THR A 25 26.56 2.78 12.22
CA THR A 25 26.08 3.53 13.39
C THR A 25 25.12 4.62 12.98
N ALA A 26 24.30 5.08 13.91
CA ALA A 26 23.36 6.17 13.69
C ALA A 26 23.34 7.11 14.89
N VAL A 27 23.09 8.39 14.63
CA VAL A 27 22.85 9.41 15.65
C VAL A 27 21.45 9.98 15.44
N VAL A 28 20.69 10.07 16.52
CA VAL A 28 19.40 10.77 16.50
C VAL A 28 19.66 12.26 16.53
N ASP A 29 19.29 12.97 15.48
CA ASP A 29 19.49 14.41 15.36
C ASP A 29 18.35 15.19 16.00
N GLU A 30 17.10 14.78 15.68
CA GLU A 30 15.90 15.50 16.11
C GLU A 30 14.71 14.56 16.33
N THR A 31 13.78 14.98 17.18
CA THR A 31 12.47 14.35 17.34
C THR A 31 11.40 15.28 16.76
N MET A 32 10.66 14.80 15.80
CA MET A 32 9.59 15.55 15.17
C MET A 32 8.32 15.57 16.03
N GLU A 33 7.40 16.50 15.73
CA GLU A 33 6.14 16.64 16.48
C GLU A 33 5.28 15.36 16.44
N ASP A 34 5.34 14.63 15.34
CA ASP A 34 4.63 13.36 15.15
C ASP A 34 5.31 12.15 15.79
N GLY A 35 6.45 12.36 16.46
CA GLY A 35 7.25 11.35 17.16
C GLY A 35 8.28 10.62 16.29
N ASN A 36 8.33 10.88 14.98
CA ASN A 36 9.38 10.40 14.10
C ASN A 36 10.74 11.01 14.52
N LYS A 37 11.83 10.38 14.10
CA LYS A 37 13.19 10.83 14.38
C LYS A 37 13.90 11.13 13.07
N TYR A 38 14.59 12.27 13.00
CA TYR A 38 15.65 12.43 12.04
C TYR A 38 16.92 11.78 12.58
N VAL A 39 17.56 11.00 11.71
CA VAL A 39 18.72 10.18 12.07
C VAL A 39 19.78 10.31 10.99
N THR A 40 21.02 10.58 11.40
CA THR A 40 22.18 10.53 10.51
C THR A 40 22.89 9.20 10.67
N PHE A 41 23.06 8.47 9.55
CA PHE A 41 23.81 7.20 9.51
C PHE A 41 25.28 7.44 9.14
N TYR A 42 26.15 6.64 9.76
CA TYR A 42 27.58 6.56 9.46
C TYR A 42 27.92 5.10 9.16
N TYR A 43 28.58 4.85 8.04
CA TYR A 43 28.88 3.54 7.48
C TYR A 43 30.22 3.55 6.72
N ASP A 44 30.79 2.36 6.49
CA ASP A 44 32.10 2.14 5.86
C ASP A 44 32.01 1.57 4.43
N THR A 45 30.82 1.48 3.86
CA THR A 45 30.54 1.03 2.49
C THR A 45 30.35 2.20 1.52
N GLU A 46 30.25 1.95 0.21
CA GLU A 46 29.98 3.00 -0.78
C GLU A 46 28.59 3.62 -0.58
N THR A 47 27.59 2.80 -0.19
CA THR A 47 26.22 3.25 0.03
C THR A 47 25.68 2.75 1.36
N LEU A 48 24.73 3.49 1.95
CA LEU A 48 23.98 3.03 3.11
C LEU A 48 23.15 1.77 2.80
N TYR A 49 22.66 1.63 1.56
CA TYR A 49 21.85 0.48 1.17
C TYR A 49 22.56 -0.86 1.36
N GLU A 50 23.88 -0.92 1.10
CA GLU A 50 24.69 -2.14 1.36
C GLU A 50 24.63 -2.55 2.83
N LYS A 51 24.72 -1.59 3.75
CA LYS A 51 24.58 -1.87 5.18
C LYS A 51 23.16 -2.18 5.61
N LEU A 52 22.17 -1.58 4.96
CA LEU A 52 20.77 -1.92 5.21
C LEU A 52 20.44 -3.34 4.71
N ASP A 53 21.06 -3.79 3.63
CA ASP A 53 20.91 -5.18 3.13
C ASP A 53 21.60 -6.18 4.07
N GLU A 54 22.75 -5.80 4.66
CA GLU A 54 23.51 -6.65 5.59
C GLU A 54 22.79 -6.80 6.94
N PHE A 55 22.36 -5.70 7.56
CA PHE A 55 21.80 -5.68 8.93
C PHE A 55 20.30 -5.51 8.99
N GLY A 56 19.70 -5.06 7.89
CA GLY A 56 18.28 -4.75 7.82
C GLY A 56 17.40 -6.00 7.86
N LYS A 57 16.20 -5.79 8.37
CA LYS A 57 15.13 -6.79 8.32
C LYS A 57 13.91 -6.17 7.66
N MET A 58 13.20 -6.97 6.87
CA MET A 58 11.94 -6.54 6.27
C MET A 58 10.99 -6.07 7.37
N PRO A 59 10.49 -4.82 7.33
CA PRO A 59 9.50 -4.34 8.28
C PRO A 59 8.18 -5.07 8.05
N LEU A 60 7.77 -5.84 9.04
CA LEU A 60 6.50 -6.59 9.01
C LEU A 60 5.45 -5.87 9.86
N PRO A 61 4.17 -5.93 9.47
CA PRO A 61 3.08 -5.46 10.32
C PRO A 61 3.08 -6.16 11.69
N PRO A 62 2.63 -5.48 12.76
CA PRO A 62 2.71 -6.01 14.13
C PRO A 62 2.02 -7.35 14.37
N TYR A 63 1.03 -7.70 13.56
CA TYR A 63 0.31 -8.98 13.65
C TYR A 63 1.10 -10.16 13.07
N ILE A 64 2.18 -9.92 12.32
CA ILE A 64 3.09 -10.97 11.85
C ILE A 64 4.21 -11.11 12.90
N THR A 65 4.05 -12.09 13.78
CA THR A 65 5.00 -12.34 14.88
C THR A 65 6.09 -13.33 14.51
N LYS A 66 5.85 -14.18 13.51
CA LYS A 66 6.83 -15.14 13.01
C LYS A 66 7.82 -14.43 12.10
N GLN A 67 9.11 -14.57 12.39
CA GLN A 67 10.17 -14.08 11.50
C GLN A 67 10.16 -14.89 10.20
N LEU A 68 10.25 -14.20 9.07
CA LEU A 68 10.33 -14.87 7.77
C LEU A 68 11.72 -15.46 7.57
N GLU A 69 11.78 -16.71 7.14
CA GLU A 69 13.00 -17.39 6.73
C GLU A 69 13.53 -16.81 5.41
N ASP A 70 12.60 -16.48 4.51
CA ASP A 70 12.87 -15.81 3.25
C ASP A 70 12.10 -14.47 3.20
N GLN A 71 12.83 -13.37 3.27
CA GLN A 71 12.28 -12.02 3.26
C GLN A 71 11.58 -11.67 1.94
N SER A 72 11.95 -12.33 0.83
CA SER A 72 11.32 -12.11 -0.48
C SER A 72 9.84 -12.48 -0.51
N GLN A 73 9.39 -13.33 0.42
CA GLN A 73 7.98 -13.70 0.56
C GLN A 73 7.07 -12.51 0.93
N TYR A 74 7.63 -11.44 1.49
CA TYR A 74 6.89 -10.22 1.82
C TYR A 74 7.12 -9.10 0.80
N GLN A 75 7.41 -9.45 -0.44
CA GLN A 75 7.53 -8.51 -1.54
C GLN A 75 6.85 -9.05 -2.79
N THR A 76 6.31 -8.16 -3.61
CA THR A 76 5.68 -8.55 -4.88
C THR A 76 6.73 -8.91 -5.93
N VAL A 77 6.40 -9.83 -6.82
CA VAL A 77 7.29 -10.27 -7.93
C VAL A 77 7.56 -9.17 -8.97
N TYR A 78 6.83 -8.07 -8.89
CA TYR A 78 6.95 -6.92 -9.79
C TYR A 78 7.48 -5.65 -9.10
N ALA A 79 7.97 -5.74 -7.86
CA ALA A 79 8.61 -4.61 -7.18
C ALA A 79 9.89 -4.20 -7.89
N LYS A 80 10.05 -2.89 -8.17
CA LYS A 80 11.21 -2.34 -8.90
C LYS A 80 11.82 -1.15 -8.16
N GLU A 81 10.98 -0.20 -7.72
CA GLU A 81 11.44 1.06 -7.18
C GLU A 81 11.59 0.97 -5.65
N LEU A 82 12.78 1.31 -5.17
CA LEU A 82 13.05 1.41 -3.74
C LEU A 82 12.46 2.69 -3.15
N GLY A 83 12.05 2.68 -1.87
CA GLY A 83 11.61 3.88 -1.15
C GLY A 83 10.27 3.75 -0.42
N SER A 84 9.58 2.62 -0.51
CA SER A 84 8.34 2.38 0.24
C SER A 84 8.62 1.73 1.58
N ALA A 85 7.95 2.20 2.65
CA ALA A 85 8.03 1.59 3.98
C ALA A 85 7.17 0.31 4.11
N ALA A 86 6.26 0.05 3.16
CA ALA A 86 5.41 -1.15 3.18
C ALA A 86 5.20 -1.72 1.78
N ALA A 87 5.13 -3.06 1.69
CA ALA A 87 4.80 -3.76 0.45
C ALA A 87 3.30 -3.69 0.14
N PRO A 88 2.89 -3.68 -1.14
CA PRO A 88 1.49 -3.75 -1.55
C PRO A 88 0.99 -5.21 -1.45
N THR A 89 0.64 -5.64 -0.24
CA THR A 89 0.45 -7.06 0.12
C THR A 89 -0.65 -7.80 -0.63
N ALA A 90 -1.63 -7.10 -1.21
CA ALA A 90 -2.57 -7.74 -2.16
C ALA A 90 -1.87 -8.26 -3.43
N GLY A 91 -0.73 -7.67 -3.79
CA GLY A 91 0.08 -8.14 -4.91
C GLY A 91 0.83 -9.44 -4.64
N LEU A 92 0.96 -9.87 -3.38
CA LEU A 92 1.60 -11.15 -3.02
C LEU A 92 0.85 -12.38 -3.57
N HIS A 93 -0.42 -12.22 -3.90
CA HIS A 93 -1.23 -13.28 -4.54
C HIS A 93 -0.86 -13.52 -6.01
N PHE A 94 -0.08 -12.61 -6.62
CA PHE A 94 0.28 -12.67 -8.03
C PHE A 94 1.67 -13.30 -8.19
N THR A 95 1.72 -14.51 -8.72
CA THR A 95 2.95 -15.15 -9.16
C THR A 95 3.26 -14.81 -10.61
N PRO A 96 4.52 -14.99 -11.08
CA PRO A 96 4.84 -14.83 -12.50
C PRO A 96 3.94 -15.65 -13.41
N GLU A 97 3.65 -16.91 -13.04
CA GLU A 97 2.81 -17.83 -13.81
C GLU A 97 1.36 -17.36 -13.89
N LEU A 98 0.82 -16.81 -12.79
CA LEU A 98 -0.52 -16.22 -12.79
C LEU A 98 -0.56 -15.00 -13.70
N MET A 99 0.45 -14.11 -13.61
CA MET A 99 0.54 -12.93 -14.48
C MET A 99 0.62 -13.32 -15.96
N ASP A 100 1.36 -14.35 -16.29
CA ASP A 100 1.45 -14.87 -17.66
C ASP A 100 0.12 -15.49 -18.14
N THR A 101 -0.57 -16.20 -17.26
CA THR A 101 -1.90 -16.73 -17.53
C THR A 101 -2.92 -15.61 -17.80
N ILE A 102 -2.84 -14.52 -17.06
CA ILE A 102 -3.68 -13.33 -17.25
C ILE A 102 -3.39 -12.68 -18.61
N ARG A 103 -2.11 -12.50 -18.94
CA ARG A 103 -1.69 -11.95 -20.26
C ARG A 103 -2.15 -12.83 -21.40
N ALA A 104 -2.03 -14.16 -21.27
CA ALA A 104 -2.47 -15.12 -22.30
C ALA A 104 -3.97 -15.07 -22.56
N LYS A 105 -4.77 -14.60 -21.60
CA LYS A 105 -6.21 -14.34 -21.75
C LYS A 105 -6.53 -12.97 -22.41
N GLY A 106 -5.53 -12.22 -22.85
CA GLY A 106 -5.70 -10.91 -23.46
C GLY A 106 -5.95 -9.78 -22.44
N VAL A 107 -5.74 -10.02 -21.14
CA VAL A 107 -5.87 -9.00 -20.11
C VAL A 107 -4.56 -8.23 -19.97
N GLY A 108 -4.63 -6.91 -20.15
CA GLY A 108 -3.47 -6.02 -19.98
C GLY A 108 -3.07 -5.88 -18.50
N ILE A 109 -1.77 -5.86 -18.24
CA ILE A 109 -1.22 -5.54 -16.93
C ILE A 109 -0.43 -4.23 -17.04
N ALA A 110 -0.68 -3.29 -16.14
CA ALA A 110 0.01 -2.02 -16.05
C ALA A 110 0.43 -1.76 -14.60
N GLU A 111 1.52 -1.03 -14.42
CA GLU A 111 2.13 -0.82 -13.10
C GLU A 111 2.04 0.67 -12.72
N VAL A 112 1.83 0.92 -11.44
CA VAL A 112 1.92 2.25 -10.82
C VAL A 112 2.85 2.17 -9.62
N THR A 113 3.53 3.27 -9.28
CA THR A 113 4.36 3.35 -8.08
C THR A 113 3.67 4.22 -7.03
N LEU A 114 3.60 3.73 -5.81
CA LEU A 114 3.25 4.50 -4.62
C LEU A 114 4.26 4.18 -3.51
N HIS A 115 4.94 5.20 -3.00
CA HIS A 115 5.79 5.05 -1.83
C HIS A 115 4.94 5.24 -0.58
N VAL A 116 4.54 4.12 0.01
CA VAL A 116 3.77 4.09 1.26
C VAL A 116 4.64 4.60 2.39
N GLY A 117 4.16 5.64 3.07
CA GLY A 117 4.89 6.28 4.16
C GLY A 117 4.77 5.53 5.50
N LEU A 118 5.56 5.96 6.48
CA LEU A 118 5.59 5.38 7.84
C LEU A 118 4.24 5.44 8.56
N GLY A 119 3.38 6.39 8.19
CA GLY A 119 2.05 6.56 8.77
C GLY A 119 1.11 5.37 8.59
N THR A 120 1.36 4.51 7.59
CA THR A 120 0.54 3.30 7.35
C THR A 120 0.56 2.30 8.51
N PHE A 121 1.57 2.37 9.39
CA PHE A 121 1.69 1.53 10.58
C PHE A 121 1.03 2.13 11.82
N ARG A 122 0.41 3.31 11.70
CA ARG A 122 -0.29 3.97 12.81
C ARG A 122 -1.77 3.60 12.77
N PRO A 123 -2.38 3.27 13.92
CA PRO A 123 -3.82 3.09 13.99
C PRO A 123 -4.55 4.41 13.76
N VAL A 124 -5.78 4.33 13.27
CA VAL A 124 -6.70 5.48 13.26
C VAL A 124 -7.03 5.82 14.71
N MET A 125 -6.89 7.08 15.08
CA MET A 125 -7.09 7.57 16.46
C MET A 125 -8.33 8.45 16.58
N GLU A 126 -8.86 8.91 15.44
CA GLU A 126 -9.99 9.83 15.35
C GLU A 126 -11.31 9.05 15.34
N ASP A 127 -12.28 9.50 16.12
CA ASP A 127 -13.64 8.94 16.18
C ASP A 127 -14.49 9.38 14.96
N GLU A 128 -14.22 10.57 14.42
CA GLU A 128 -14.93 11.12 13.28
C GLU A 128 -14.10 11.02 11.98
N ILE A 129 -14.72 10.50 10.92
CA ILE A 129 -14.07 10.36 9.61
C ILE A 129 -13.56 11.70 9.08
N ALA A 130 -14.29 12.79 9.33
CA ALA A 130 -13.95 14.13 8.85
C ALA A 130 -12.66 14.69 9.46
N ASP A 131 -12.27 14.23 10.64
CA ASP A 131 -11.09 14.71 11.36
C ASP A 131 -9.83 13.93 11.00
N HIS A 132 -10.00 12.76 10.35
CA HIS A 132 -8.86 11.91 9.96
C HIS A 132 -8.05 12.53 8.82
N LYS A 133 -6.76 12.74 9.08
CA LYS A 133 -5.79 13.24 8.10
C LYS A 133 -4.93 12.09 7.57
N MET A 134 -5.14 11.76 6.30
CA MET A 134 -4.27 10.81 5.61
C MET A 134 -2.86 11.37 5.44
N HIS A 135 -1.87 10.52 5.66
CA HIS A 135 -0.48 10.86 5.36
C HIS A 135 -0.28 11.10 3.87
N SER A 136 0.65 12.01 3.57
CA SER A 136 1.05 12.30 2.19
C SER A 136 2.00 11.21 1.70
N GLU A 137 1.70 10.62 0.55
CA GLU A 137 2.49 9.55 -0.07
C GLU A 137 2.82 9.92 -1.51
N TRP A 138 4.07 9.68 -1.91
CA TRP A 138 4.51 9.97 -3.27
C TRP A 138 4.08 8.86 -4.23
N TYR A 139 3.59 9.27 -5.42
CA TYR A 139 3.18 8.35 -6.48
C TYR A 139 3.76 8.72 -7.83
N SER A 140 3.80 7.74 -8.75
CA SER A 140 4.14 7.93 -10.15
C SER A 140 3.32 7.01 -11.06
N ILE A 141 2.89 7.56 -12.19
CA ILE A 141 2.25 6.86 -13.30
C ILE A 141 3.02 7.18 -14.59
N SER A 142 3.50 6.14 -15.29
CA SER A 142 4.18 6.28 -16.56
C SER A 142 3.20 6.61 -17.71
N GLU A 143 3.71 7.16 -18.81
CA GLU A 143 2.86 7.42 -20.01
C GLU A 143 2.30 6.11 -20.58
N GLU A 144 3.09 5.05 -20.62
CA GLU A 144 2.62 3.74 -21.07
C GLU A 144 1.41 3.24 -20.25
N THR A 145 1.51 3.32 -18.92
CA THR A 145 0.41 2.94 -18.02
C THR A 145 -0.81 3.84 -18.21
N ALA A 146 -0.60 5.15 -18.30
CA ALA A 146 -1.68 6.11 -18.47
C ALA A 146 -2.41 5.91 -19.81
N GLN A 147 -1.68 5.72 -20.89
CA GLN A 147 -2.24 5.45 -22.22
C GLN A 147 -3.05 4.15 -22.22
N ARG A 148 -2.51 3.07 -21.66
CA ARG A 148 -3.19 1.77 -21.59
C ARG A 148 -4.50 1.87 -20.82
N ILE A 149 -4.55 2.61 -19.71
CA ILE A 149 -5.78 2.82 -18.94
C ILE A 149 -6.80 3.62 -19.76
N ARG A 150 -6.38 4.71 -20.43
CA ARG A 150 -7.27 5.51 -21.27
C ARG A 150 -7.87 4.68 -22.40
N GLU A 151 -7.05 3.91 -23.11
CA GLU A 151 -7.48 3.02 -24.20
C GLU A 151 -8.47 1.95 -23.70
N THR A 152 -8.18 1.34 -22.53
CA THR A 152 -9.06 0.36 -21.89
C THR A 152 -10.43 0.95 -21.61
N LYS A 153 -10.47 2.15 -21.03
CA LYS A 153 -11.75 2.83 -20.73
C LYS A 153 -12.48 3.29 -22.00
N ALA A 154 -11.76 3.80 -22.99
CA ALA A 154 -12.34 4.21 -24.27
C ALA A 154 -12.96 3.02 -25.04
N ALA A 155 -12.39 1.83 -24.90
CA ALA A 155 -12.92 0.60 -25.45
C ALA A 155 -14.10 0.00 -24.63
N GLY A 156 -14.54 0.66 -23.55
CA GLY A 156 -15.61 0.18 -22.68
C GLY A 156 -15.21 -1.01 -21.79
N HIS A 157 -13.91 -1.26 -21.65
CA HIS A 157 -13.40 -2.31 -20.78
C HIS A 157 -13.12 -1.80 -19.36
N ARG A 158 -12.87 -2.73 -18.45
CA ARG A 158 -12.73 -2.47 -17.01
C ARG A 158 -11.27 -2.29 -16.59
N VAL A 159 -11.05 -1.38 -15.66
CA VAL A 159 -9.79 -1.16 -14.96
C VAL A 159 -9.92 -1.77 -13.55
N ILE A 160 -9.14 -2.80 -13.28
CA ILE A 160 -9.14 -3.51 -11.99
C ILE A 160 -7.85 -3.14 -11.25
N ALA A 161 -7.99 -2.51 -10.11
CA ALA A 161 -6.83 -2.24 -9.25
C ALA A 161 -6.46 -3.48 -8.43
N VAL A 162 -5.16 -3.74 -8.30
CA VAL A 162 -4.62 -4.73 -7.37
C VAL A 162 -3.97 -4.00 -6.20
N GLY A 163 -4.60 -4.13 -5.03
CA GLY A 163 -4.22 -3.44 -3.81
C GLY A 163 -4.82 -2.03 -3.67
N THR A 164 -4.99 -1.65 -2.41
CA THR A 164 -5.47 -0.32 -2.03
C THR A 164 -4.50 0.79 -2.43
N THR A 165 -3.20 0.49 -2.53
CA THR A 165 -2.15 1.38 -3.05
C THR A 165 -2.40 1.79 -4.50
N SER A 166 -2.63 0.81 -5.39
CA SER A 166 -2.96 1.08 -6.80
C SER A 166 -4.28 1.84 -6.94
N CYS A 167 -5.29 1.44 -6.16
CA CYS A 167 -6.58 2.12 -6.10
C CYS A 167 -6.40 3.60 -5.74
N ARG A 168 -5.70 3.91 -4.65
CA ARG A 168 -5.48 5.28 -4.18
C ARG A 168 -4.69 6.11 -5.19
N THR A 169 -3.68 5.55 -5.83
CA THR A 169 -2.90 6.22 -6.88
C THR A 169 -3.80 6.63 -8.05
N LEU A 170 -4.56 5.69 -8.58
CA LEU A 170 -5.42 5.94 -9.75
C LEU A 170 -6.54 6.93 -9.43
N GLU A 171 -7.22 6.77 -8.30
CA GLU A 171 -8.30 7.68 -7.90
C GLU A 171 -7.77 9.08 -7.56
N ALA A 172 -6.58 9.21 -6.99
CA ALA A 172 -5.96 10.51 -6.74
C ALA A 172 -5.67 11.27 -8.03
N VAL A 173 -5.14 10.59 -9.04
CA VAL A 173 -4.86 11.21 -10.35
C VAL A 173 -6.15 11.55 -11.07
N ALA A 174 -7.12 10.63 -11.10
CA ALA A 174 -8.43 10.90 -11.72
C ALA A 174 -9.18 12.05 -11.04
N ALA A 175 -9.16 12.14 -9.71
CA ALA A 175 -9.78 13.24 -8.98
C ALA A 175 -9.09 14.58 -9.23
N LYS A 176 -7.76 14.59 -9.33
CA LYS A 176 -6.97 15.82 -9.51
C LYS A 176 -7.06 16.38 -10.92
N TYR A 177 -7.06 15.52 -11.93
CA TYR A 177 -6.93 15.94 -13.32
C TYR A 177 -8.16 15.67 -14.19
N GLY A 178 -9.17 14.95 -13.68
CA GLY A 178 -10.34 14.53 -14.45
C GLY A 178 -10.09 13.34 -15.39
N GLU A 179 -8.84 12.93 -15.54
CA GLU A 179 -8.40 11.83 -16.40
C GLU A 179 -7.15 11.15 -15.83
N ILE A 180 -6.79 10.00 -16.35
CA ILE A 180 -5.51 9.35 -16.06
C ILE A 180 -4.46 9.83 -17.06
N LYS A 181 -3.36 10.38 -16.53
CA LYS A 181 -2.21 10.83 -17.32
C LYS A 181 -0.89 10.49 -16.63
N ALA A 182 0.19 10.53 -17.40
CA ALA A 182 1.54 10.42 -16.86
C ALA A 182 1.82 11.59 -15.92
N CYS A 183 2.16 11.27 -14.70
CA CYS A 183 2.50 12.27 -13.68
C CYS A 183 3.15 11.62 -12.47
N SER A 184 3.80 12.44 -11.68
CA SER A 184 4.23 12.11 -10.33
C SER A 184 3.80 13.22 -9.36
N GLY A 185 3.74 12.89 -8.08
CA GLY A 185 3.35 13.87 -7.07
C GLY A 185 3.03 13.22 -5.75
N ASN A 186 2.46 14.00 -4.85
CA ASN A 186 2.02 13.51 -3.56
C ASN A 186 0.50 13.44 -3.50
N THR A 187 -0.01 12.47 -2.76
CA THR A 187 -1.42 12.31 -2.48
C THR A 187 -1.67 12.00 -1.00
N SER A 188 -2.71 12.62 -0.47
CA SER A 188 -3.31 12.28 0.82
C SER A 188 -4.77 11.87 0.63
N ILE A 189 -5.11 11.28 -0.52
CA ILE A 189 -6.48 10.90 -0.82
C ILE A 189 -7.02 9.93 0.24
N PHE A 190 -8.20 10.27 0.73
CA PHE A 190 -8.97 9.45 1.65
C PHE A 190 -10.24 8.96 0.97
N LEU A 191 -10.37 7.66 0.81
CA LEU A 191 -11.51 7.02 0.17
C LEU A 191 -12.38 6.37 1.25
N TYR A 192 -13.59 6.89 1.43
CA TYR A 192 -14.56 6.46 2.44
C TYR A 192 -15.97 6.48 1.84
N PRO A 193 -16.98 5.85 2.48
CA PRO A 193 -18.34 5.81 1.96
C PRO A 193 -18.89 7.20 1.61
N GLY A 194 -19.40 7.33 0.37
CA GLY A 194 -19.86 8.61 -0.20
C GLY A 194 -18.90 9.24 -1.22
N VAL A 195 -17.63 8.82 -1.26
CA VAL A 195 -16.67 9.26 -2.28
C VAL A 195 -16.94 8.52 -3.60
N LYS A 196 -16.95 9.28 -4.70
CA LYS A 196 -17.11 8.71 -6.04
C LYS A 196 -15.78 8.22 -6.59
N PHE A 197 -15.77 7.00 -7.12
CA PHE A 197 -14.66 6.46 -7.90
C PHE A 197 -14.75 6.90 -9.36
N ASN A 198 -13.63 7.35 -9.92
CA ASN A 198 -13.57 7.94 -11.25
C ASN A 198 -12.73 7.09 -12.24
N CYS A 199 -11.88 6.21 -11.74
CA CYS A 199 -10.96 5.43 -12.56
C CYS A 199 -11.25 3.94 -12.51
N ILE A 200 -11.22 3.33 -11.32
CA ILE A 200 -11.29 1.88 -11.21
C ILE A 200 -12.73 1.35 -11.28
N ASP A 201 -12.86 0.16 -11.86
CA ASP A 201 -14.13 -0.57 -12.00
C ASP A 201 -14.17 -1.82 -11.11
N GLY A 202 -13.07 -2.14 -10.45
CA GLY A 202 -12.98 -3.25 -9.51
C GLY A 202 -11.69 -3.23 -8.73
N LEU A 203 -11.64 -4.03 -7.68
CA LEU A 203 -10.52 -4.08 -6.74
C LEU A 203 -10.23 -5.50 -6.30
N ILE A 204 -8.98 -5.93 -6.40
CA ILE A 204 -8.47 -7.13 -5.73
C ILE A 204 -7.71 -6.67 -4.51
N THR A 205 -8.09 -7.13 -3.34
CA THR A 205 -7.47 -6.71 -2.07
C THR A 205 -7.55 -7.83 -1.02
N ASN A 206 -6.77 -7.70 0.04
CA ASN A 206 -6.84 -8.58 1.20
C ASN A 206 -8.07 -8.26 2.06
N PHE A 207 -8.39 -9.15 3.01
CA PHE A 207 -9.29 -8.80 4.11
C PHE A 207 -8.54 -7.92 5.12
N HIS A 208 -9.13 -6.78 5.46
CA HIS A 208 -8.53 -5.75 6.30
C HIS A 208 -9.02 -5.79 7.74
N LEU A 209 -8.27 -5.13 8.63
CA LEU A 209 -8.65 -4.93 10.03
C LEU A 209 -9.95 -4.13 10.14
N PRO A 210 -10.80 -4.42 11.14
CA PRO A 210 -11.88 -3.52 11.51
C PRO A 210 -11.31 -2.14 11.92
N GLU A 211 -12.13 -1.11 11.86
CA GLU A 211 -11.77 0.26 12.25
C GLU A 211 -10.54 0.82 11.53
N SER A 212 -10.32 0.39 10.28
CA SER A 212 -9.21 0.85 9.45
C SER A 212 -9.68 1.66 8.25
N THR A 213 -8.85 2.59 7.78
CA THR A 213 -9.11 3.34 6.54
C THR A 213 -9.26 2.43 5.32
N LEU A 214 -8.69 1.22 5.38
CA LEU A 214 -8.75 0.25 4.28
C LEU A 214 -10.13 -0.40 4.16
N ILE A 215 -10.80 -0.73 5.27
CA ILE A 215 -12.17 -1.23 5.20
C ILE A 215 -13.15 -0.13 4.78
N MET A 216 -12.85 1.14 5.11
CA MET A 216 -13.61 2.30 4.63
C MET A 216 -13.51 2.43 3.10
N LEU A 217 -12.30 2.28 2.53
CA LEU A 217 -12.07 2.28 1.08
C LEU A 217 -12.85 1.17 0.38
N VAL A 218 -12.80 -0.06 0.91
CA VAL A 218 -13.58 -1.19 0.38
C VAL A 218 -15.07 -0.90 0.44
N SER A 219 -15.56 -0.35 1.55
CA SER A 219 -16.96 0.05 1.74
C SER A 219 -17.37 1.20 0.82
N ALA A 220 -16.45 2.09 0.49
CA ALA A 220 -16.71 3.17 -0.46
C ALA A 220 -16.93 2.64 -1.89
N LEU A 221 -16.18 1.62 -2.31
CA LEU A 221 -16.30 1.02 -3.64
C LEU A 221 -17.51 0.08 -3.76
N TYR A 222 -17.74 -0.77 -2.76
CA TYR A 222 -18.71 -1.87 -2.84
C TYR A 222 -20.02 -1.58 -2.12
N GLY A 223 -20.04 -0.57 -1.24
CA GLY A 223 -21.13 -0.26 -0.33
C GLY A 223 -20.94 -0.91 1.05
N TYR A 224 -21.29 -0.18 2.10
CA TYR A 224 -21.07 -0.60 3.49
C TYR A 224 -21.75 -1.94 3.81
N GLU A 225 -23.05 -2.06 3.54
CA GLU A 225 -23.83 -3.26 3.87
C GLU A 225 -23.29 -4.51 3.14
N LYS A 226 -22.97 -4.38 1.85
CA LYS A 226 -22.40 -5.49 1.06
C LYS A 226 -21.02 -5.88 1.58
N THR A 227 -20.19 -4.91 1.96
CA THR A 227 -18.87 -5.16 2.54
C THR A 227 -19.00 -5.91 3.85
N MET A 228 -19.85 -5.46 4.77
CA MET A 228 -20.05 -6.13 6.06
C MET A 228 -20.62 -7.53 5.89
N ALA A 229 -21.55 -7.75 4.97
CA ALA A 229 -22.08 -9.07 4.65
C ALA A 229 -20.98 -10.01 4.12
N ALA A 230 -20.11 -9.53 3.21
CA ALA A 230 -18.98 -10.30 2.70
C ALA A 230 -17.97 -10.67 3.80
N TYR A 231 -17.66 -9.73 4.69
CA TYR A 231 -16.78 -9.99 5.84
C TYR A 231 -17.38 -11.00 6.82
N LYS A 232 -18.68 -10.92 7.08
CA LYS A 232 -19.39 -11.92 7.90
C LYS A 232 -19.25 -13.32 7.31
N VAL A 233 -19.50 -13.48 6.00
CA VAL A 233 -19.32 -14.76 5.30
C VAL A 233 -17.86 -15.22 5.38
N ALA A 234 -16.89 -14.32 5.20
CA ALA A 234 -15.48 -14.67 5.30
C ALA A 234 -15.11 -15.22 6.68
N VAL A 235 -15.61 -14.60 7.76
CA VAL A 235 -15.41 -15.10 9.14
C VAL A 235 -16.08 -16.47 9.32
N GLU A 236 -17.34 -16.64 8.91
CA GLU A 236 -18.08 -17.90 9.00
C GLU A 236 -17.40 -19.04 8.23
N LYS A 237 -16.83 -18.73 7.06
CA LYS A 237 -16.10 -19.67 6.20
C LYS A 237 -14.63 -19.84 6.59
N ARG A 238 -14.16 -19.14 7.64
CA ARG A 238 -12.79 -19.19 8.15
C ARG A 238 -11.73 -18.79 7.12
N TYR A 239 -12.03 -17.78 6.32
CA TYR A 239 -11.01 -17.14 5.46
C TYR A 239 -9.90 -16.54 6.33
N ARG A 240 -8.68 -16.58 5.82
CA ARG A 240 -7.52 -15.97 6.46
C ARG A 240 -7.48 -14.48 6.13
N PHE A 241 -7.17 -13.69 7.12
CA PHE A 241 -7.15 -12.24 7.01
C PHE A 241 -5.72 -11.70 6.90
N PHE A 242 -5.60 -10.44 6.50
CA PHE A 242 -4.39 -9.63 6.45
C PHE A 242 -3.42 -10.04 5.34
N SER A 243 -2.11 -9.69 5.49
CA SER A 243 -1.10 -9.73 4.42
C SER A 243 -0.92 -11.09 3.76
N PHE A 244 -0.86 -12.16 4.55
CA PHE A 244 -0.72 -13.55 4.08
C PHE A 244 -2.03 -14.33 4.10
N GLY A 245 -3.12 -13.62 4.20
CA GLY A 245 -4.46 -14.23 4.20
C GLY A 245 -4.97 -14.51 2.79
N ASP A 246 -6.29 -14.59 2.71
CA ASP A 246 -7.00 -14.76 1.46
C ASP A 246 -7.34 -13.40 0.84
N ALA A 247 -7.60 -13.35 -0.46
CA ALA A 247 -7.97 -12.14 -1.16
C ALA A 247 -9.46 -12.12 -1.48
N MET A 248 -10.00 -10.91 -1.63
CA MET A 248 -11.32 -10.67 -2.18
C MET A 248 -11.21 -9.95 -3.53
N PHE A 249 -12.04 -10.35 -4.48
CA PHE A 249 -12.21 -9.63 -5.74
C PHE A 249 -13.56 -8.92 -5.73
N ILE A 250 -13.52 -7.60 -5.64
CA ILE A 250 -14.67 -6.73 -5.67
C ILE A 250 -14.89 -6.27 -7.11
N ARG A 251 -16.00 -6.68 -7.70
CA ARG A 251 -16.48 -6.13 -8.97
C ARG A 251 -17.26 -4.86 -8.63
N GLY A 252 -16.87 -3.73 -9.16
CA GLY A 252 -17.53 -2.46 -8.87
C GLY A 252 -19.00 -2.45 -9.28
N GLY A 253 -19.80 -1.61 -8.63
CA GLY A 253 -21.26 -1.54 -8.76
C GLY A 253 -21.82 -1.11 -10.13
N ASN A 254 -20.99 -1.06 -11.18
CA ASN A 254 -21.38 -0.91 -12.57
C ASN A 254 -21.31 -2.23 -13.37
N ASP A 255 -21.12 -3.36 -12.71
CA ASP A 255 -21.13 -4.66 -13.39
C ASP A 255 -22.56 -4.90 -13.94
N PRO A 256 -22.70 -5.23 -15.25
CA PRO A 256 -23.99 -5.56 -15.83
C PRO A 256 -24.74 -6.70 -15.12
N GLU A 257 -24.01 -7.58 -14.42
CA GLU A 257 -24.60 -8.68 -13.63
C GLU A 257 -25.21 -8.19 -12.30
N ASP A 258 -24.78 -7.05 -11.77
CA ASP A 258 -25.35 -6.44 -10.56
C ASP A 258 -26.72 -5.75 -10.84
N LYS A 259 -27.12 -5.64 -12.10
CA LYS A 259 -28.39 -5.03 -12.53
C LYS A 259 -29.50 -6.07 -12.79
N LYS A 260 -29.22 -7.35 -12.56
CA LYS A 260 -30.20 -8.45 -12.62
C LYS A 260 -30.62 -8.85 -11.22
#